data_1b33547fe34fb2f7f1a496d69ae9a2ec
#
_entry.id   1b33547fe34fb2f7f1a496d69ae9a2ec
#
_cell.length_a   1.000
_cell.length_b   1.000
_cell.length_c   1.000
_cell.angle_alpha   90.00
_cell.angle_beta   90.00
_cell.angle_gamma   90.00
#
_symmetry.space_group_name_H-M   'P 1'
#
loop_
_entity.id
_entity.type
_entity.pdbx_description
1 polymer ?
#
loop_
_entity_poly.entity_id
_entity_poly.type
_entity_poly.pdbx_seq_one_letter_code
_entity_poly.pdbx_strand_id
1 'polypeptide(L)'
;MADTGANCPVGPHDGVCWVNGRIVDAGDGSVSAMDHSIVVGDGVFETLKVVSGPDGPVPFAVTRHLDRLRHSADGLGMEPADEDRVRAAVAEVMVADPDAGRIRITWSSGPGPLSSGRGDGPGTLIVATSSANVWPESGPVHISRWTRNENGPLVGLKTTSYAENVLALAEAHRHDCTEALFTNTAGLLCEGTGTNVFLVVDGLVATPPLASG
;
A
#
# COMPACT_ATOMS: atom_id res chain seq x y z
N MET A 1 -6.83 -1.89 -35.56
CA MET A 1 -6.30 -1.09 -34.44
C MET A 1 -6.61 -1.89 -33.20
N ALA A 2 -5.59 -2.59 -32.67
CA ALA A 2 -5.74 -3.36 -31.43
C ALA A 2 -5.65 -2.38 -30.27
N ASP A 3 -6.66 -2.42 -29.41
CA ASP A 3 -6.70 -1.69 -28.15
C ASP A 3 -5.62 -2.27 -27.22
N THR A 4 -4.46 -1.59 -27.15
CA THR A 4 -3.32 -1.94 -26.29
C THR A 4 -3.40 -1.20 -24.95
N GLY A 5 -4.61 -0.86 -24.51
CA GLY A 5 -4.85 -0.31 -23.18
C GLY A 5 -4.62 -1.35 -22.12
N ALA A 6 -3.37 -1.45 -21.61
CA ALA A 6 -3.06 -2.11 -20.35
C ALA A 6 -3.62 -1.27 -19.18
N ASN A 7 -4.90 -0.94 -19.24
CA ASN A 7 -5.67 -0.59 -18.06
C ASN A 7 -5.85 -1.89 -17.29
N CYS A 8 -5.17 -2.02 -16.17
CA CYS A 8 -5.64 -2.95 -15.14
C CYS A 8 -7.11 -2.55 -14.88
N PRO A 9 -8.10 -3.35 -15.29
CA PRO A 9 -9.48 -2.99 -15.01
C PRO A 9 -9.63 -3.05 -13.49
N VAL A 10 -9.66 -1.88 -12.86
CA VAL A 10 -10.27 -1.75 -11.56
C VAL A 10 -11.76 -1.93 -11.86
N GLY A 11 -12.18 -3.19 -11.94
CA GLY A 11 -13.59 -3.55 -11.91
C GLY A 11 -14.21 -3.01 -10.63
N PRO A 12 -15.54 -2.86 -10.58
CA PRO A 12 -16.24 -2.53 -9.35
C PRO A 12 -15.74 -3.48 -8.27
N HIS A 13 -15.38 -2.96 -7.10
CA HIS A 13 -14.65 -3.62 -6.03
C HIS A 13 -15.34 -4.92 -5.59
N ASP A 14 -14.86 -6.06 -6.12
CA ASP A 14 -15.25 -7.39 -5.70
C ASP A 14 -14.53 -7.73 -4.40
N GLY A 15 -14.94 -7.18 -3.29
CA GLY A 15 -14.32 -7.44 -1.99
C GLY A 15 -15.13 -6.86 -0.86
N VAL A 16 -14.69 -7.08 0.36
CA VAL A 16 -15.30 -6.53 1.57
C VAL A 16 -14.35 -5.52 2.23
N CYS A 17 -14.94 -4.64 3.01
CA CYS A 17 -14.22 -3.65 3.79
C CYS A 17 -14.68 -3.72 5.25
N TRP A 18 -13.72 -3.88 6.16
CA TRP A 18 -13.92 -3.72 7.59
C TRP A 18 -13.49 -2.32 8.01
N VAL A 19 -14.40 -1.54 8.55
CA VAL A 19 -14.13 -0.16 8.99
C VAL A 19 -14.57 -0.02 10.44
N ASN A 20 -13.61 0.16 11.35
CA ASN A 20 -13.85 0.39 12.79
C ASN A 20 -14.86 -0.58 13.43
N GLY A 21 -14.82 -1.88 13.12
CA GLY A 21 -15.68 -2.91 13.70
C GLY A 21 -16.91 -3.26 12.87
N ARG A 22 -17.01 -2.81 11.62
CA ARG A 22 -18.15 -3.10 10.73
C ARG A 22 -17.66 -3.63 9.39
N ILE A 23 -18.16 -4.79 8.99
CA ILE A 23 -17.97 -5.32 7.63
C ILE A 23 -19.08 -4.78 6.73
N VAL A 24 -18.68 -4.30 5.56
CA VAL A 24 -19.55 -3.80 4.49
C VAL A 24 -18.95 -4.21 3.14
N ASP A 25 -19.72 -4.14 2.07
CA ASP A 25 -19.16 -4.25 0.72
C ASP A 25 -18.12 -3.15 0.50
N ALA A 26 -17.04 -3.44 -0.24
CA ALA A 26 -15.92 -2.51 -0.38
C ALA A 26 -16.34 -1.14 -0.95
N GLY A 27 -17.38 -1.12 -1.81
CA GLY A 27 -17.94 0.12 -2.35
C GLY A 27 -18.73 0.96 -1.35
N ASP A 28 -19.21 0.36 -0.24
CA ASP A 28 -20.04 0.99 0.78
C ASP A 28 -19.27 1.38 2.04
N GLY A 29 -17.95 1.09 2.08
CA GLY A 29 -17.06 1.47 3.18
C GLY A 29 -17.00 2.99 3.34
N SER A 30 -17.37 3.50 4.51
CA SER A 30 -17.38 4.96 4.78
C SER A 30 -16.37 5.36 5.84
N VAL A 31 -15.61 6.40 5.54
CA VAL A 31 -14.66 7.06 6.44
C VAL A 31 -15.06 8.53 6.52
N SER A 32 -14.82 9.16 7.67
CA SER A 32 -15.08 10.60 7.82
C SER A 32 -14.34 11.41 6.76
N ALA A 33 -15.01 12.37 6.14
CA ALA A 33 -14.35 13.35 5.27
C ALA A 33 -13.30 14.22 6.02
N MET A 34 -13.37 14.23 7.35
CA MET A 34 -12.40 14.89 8.22
C MET A 34 -11.26 13.98 8.67
N ASP A 35 -11.20 12.72 8.18
CA ASP A 35 -10.09 11.81 8.49
C ASP A 35 -8.79 12.36 7.92
N HIS A 36 -7.76 12.41 8.75
CA HIS A 36 -6.47 13.00 8.36
C HIS A 36 -5.76 12.26 7.23
N SER A 37 -6.03 10.96 7.03
CA SER A 37 -5.51 10.25 5.84
C SER A 37 -6.11 10.80 4.54
N ILE A 38 -7.34 11.33 4.59
CA ILE A 38 -8.00 11.98 3.45
C ILE A 38 -7.54 13.44 3.33
N VAL A 39 -7.50 14.16 4.45
CA VAL A 39 -7.23 15.62 4.45
C VAL A 39 -5.77 15.93 4.12
N VAL A 40 -4.81 15.19 4.71
CA VAL A 40 -3.36 15.50 4.60
C VAL A 40 -2.47 14.26 4.37
N GLY A 41 -3.06 13.07 4.17
CA GLY A 41 -2.28 11.84 3.97
C GLY A 41 -1.61 11.30 5.26
N ASP A 42 -2.13 11.66 6.44
CA ASP A 42 -1.60 11.24 7.74
C ASP A 42 -2.12 9.86 8.14
N GLY A 43 -1.48 8.86 7.62
CA GLY A 43 -1.80 7.45 7.86
C GLY A 43 -0.73 6.52 7.31
N VAL A 44 -0.80 5.28 7.70
CA VAL A 44 0.10 4.20 7.28
C VAL A 44 -0.68 3.02 6.74
N PHE A 45 -0.05 2.21 5.90
CA PHE A 45 -0.73 1.05 5.35
C PHE A 45 0.19 -0.13 5.10
N GLU A 46 -0.42 -1.31 5.04
CA GLU A 46 0.20 -2.53 4.57
C GLU A 46 -0.65 -3.20 3.49
N THR A 47 -0.02 -3.99 2.65
CA THR A 47 -0.71 -4.81 1.66
C THR A 47 -0.12 -6.21 1.71
N LEU A 48 -0.98 -7.18 2.01
CA LEU A 48 -0.64 -8.58 2.16
C LEU A 48 -1.21 -9.37 0.97
N LYS A 49 -0.42 -10.30 0.47
CA LYS A 49 -0.92 -11.33 -0.44
C LYS A 49 -1.63 -12.41 0.35
N VAL A 50 -2.72 -12.93 -0.17
CA VAL A 50 -3.33 -14.16 0.30
C VAL A 50 -2.77 -15.31 -0.53
N VAL A 51 -2.34 -16.39 0.14
CA VAL A 51 -1.72 -17.56 -0.49
C VAL A 51 -2.45 -18.82 -0.05
N SER A 52 -2.32 -19.89 -0.83
CA SER A 52 -2.85 -21.18 -0.45
C SER A 52 -2.06 -21.75 0.74
N GLY A 53 -2.75 -22.02 1.83
CA GLY A 53 -2.23 -22.73 3.00
C GLY A 53 -2.79 -24.16 3.05
N PRO A 54 -2.35 -24.96 4.04
CA PRO A 54 -2.77 -26.37 4.18
C PRO A 54 -4.29 -26.50 4.47
N ASP A 55 -4.87 -25.54 5.19
CA ASP A 55 -6.27 -25.54 5.63
C ASP A 55 -7.13 -24.49 4.88
N GLY A 56 -6.62 -23.92 3.79
CA GLY A 56 -7.29 -22.91 2.99
C GLY A 56 -6.46 -21.65 2.79
N PRO A 57 -7.08 -20.57 2.24
CA PRO A 57 -6.37 -19.30 1.99
C PRO A 57 -5.89 -18.65 3.28
N VAL A 58 -4.63 -18.18 3.30
CA VAL A 58 -4.03 -17.53 4.46
C VAL A 58 -3.32 -16.23 4.05
N PRO A 59 -3.40 -15.16 4.84
CA PRO A 59 -2.63 -13.95 4.63
C PRO A 59 -1.13 -14.24 4.86
N PHE A 60 -0.31 -13.88 3.87
CA PHE A 60 1.12 -14.14 3.92
C PHE A 60 1.85 -13.17 4.85
N ALA A 61 2.73 -13.70 5.72
CA ALA A 61 3.67 -12.96 6.56
C ALA A 61 3.03 -11.86 7.45
N VAL A 62 1.83 -12.10 7.99
CA VAL A 62 1.05 -11.11 8.77
C VAL A 62 1.89 -10.41 9.83
N THR A 63 2.63 -11.15 10.67
CA THR A 63 3.44 -10.58 11.75
C THR A 63 4.46 -9.56 11.23
N ARG A 64 5.19 -9.88 10.15
CA ARG A 64 6.16 -8.95 9.55
C ARG A 64 5.49 -7.67 9.01
N HIS A 65 4.30 -7.80 8.44
CA HIS A 65 3.52 -6.65 7.96
C HIS A 65 3.04 -5.78 9.14
N LEU A 66 2.58 -6.39 10.23
CA LEU A 66 2.16 -5.64 11.41
C LEU A 66 3.33 -4.97 12.14
N ASP A 67 4.51 -5.62 12.19
CA ASP A 67 5.73 -5.00 12.70
C ASP A 67 6.11 -3.75 11.88
N ARG A 68 5.99 -3.80 10.53
CA ARG A 68 6.26 -2.64 9.67
C ARG A 68 5.16 -1.59 9.76
N LEU A 69 3.89 -1.97 9.91
CA LEU A 69 2.78 -1.04 10.14
C LEU A 69 3.03 -0.22 11.41
N ARG A 70 3.41 -0.91 12.51
CA ARG A 70 3.78 -0.26 13.78
C ARG A 70 4.99 0.66 13.60
N HIS A 71 6.08 0.16 12.99
CA HIS A 71 7.26 0.98 12.71
C HIS A 71 6.91 2.25 11.93
N SER A 72 6.04 2.15 10.93
CA SER A 72 5.62 3.31 10.14
C SER A 72 4.76 4.28 10.94
N ALA A 73 3.87 3.79 11.82
CA ALA A 73 3.07 4.62 12.72
C ALA A 73 3.95 5.36 13.72
N ASP A 74 4.89 4.65 14.37
CA ASP A 74 5.87 5.23 15.29
C ASP A 74 6.70 6.33 14.61
N GLY A 75 7.15 6.06 13.38
CA GLY A 75 7.93 7.02 12.56
C GLY A 75 7.15 8.28 12.19
N LEU A 76 5.82 8.19 12.04
CA LEU A 76 4.94 9.36 11.90
C LEU A 76 4.59 10.01 13.24
N GLY A 77 5.01 9.45 14.38
CA GLY A 77 4.59 9.90 15.71
C GLY A 77 3.10 9.68 15.96
N MET A 78 2.52 8.62 15.37
CA MET A 78 1.14 8.18 15.62
C MET A 78 1.14 7.08 16.69
N GLU A 79 0.10 7.04 17.52
CA GLU A 79 -0.17 5.85 18.32
C GLU A 79 -0.42 4.66 17.37
N PRO A 80 0.33 3.55 17.50
CA PRO A 80 0.12 2.39 16.67
C PRO A 80 -1.27 1.78 16.85
N ALA A 81 -1.80 1.17 15.80
CA ALA A 81 -3.02 0.38 15.90
C ALA A 81 -2.82 -0.79 16.85
N ASP A 82 -3.85 -1.09 17.65
CA ASP A 82 -3.88 -2.29 18.48
C ASP A 82 -3.75 -3.54 17.61
N GLU A 83 -2.70 -4.33 17.85
CA GLU A 83 -2.35 -5.48 17.02
C GLU A 83 -3.41 -6.57 17.05
N ASP A 84 -3.99 -6.85 18.21
CA ASP A 84 -5.02 -7.88 18.33
C ASP A 84 -6.29 -7.47 17.59
N ARG A 85 -6.64 -6.19 17.63
CA ARG A 85 -7.74 -5.63 16.84
C ARG A 85 -7.49 -5.74 15.34
N VAL A 86 -6.27 -5.46 14.89
CA VAL A 86 -5.92 -5.61 13.46
C VAL A 86 -6.00 -7.06 13.03
N ARG A 87 -5.49 -8.00 13.84
CA ARG A 87 -5.55 -9.44 13.56
C ARG A 87 -6.99 -9.94 13.51
N ALA A 88 -7.84 -9.50 14.44
CA ALA A 88 -9.26 -9.83 14.44
C ALA A 88 -9.95 -9.32 13.17
N ALA A 89 -9.72 -8.06 12.78
CA ALA A 89 -10.27 -7.49 11.55
C ALA A 89 -9.81 -8.24 10.29
N VAL A 90 -8.55 -8.65 10.23
CA VAL A 90 -8.02 -9.50 9.13
C VAL A 90 -8.73 -10.85 9.10
N ALA A 91 -8.94 -11.51 10.24
CA ALA A 91 -9.65 -12.77 10.29
C ALA A 91 -11.12 -12.61 9.85
N GLU A 92 -11.80 -11.54 10.28
CA GLU A 92 -13.19 -11.25 9.92
C GLU A 92 -13.35 -11.04 8.40
N VAL A 93 -12.47 -10.26 7.74
CA VAL A 93 -12.55 -10.07 6.29
C VAL A 93 -12.24 -11.34 5.52
N MET A 94 -11.33 -12.20 6.01
CA MET A 94 -11.04 -13.49 5.39
C MET A 94 -12.21 -14.47 5.49
N VAL A 95 -13.02 -14.38 6.52
CA VAL A 95 -14.28 -15.17 6.64
C VAL A 95 -15.36 -14.62 5.69
N ALA A 96 -15.45 -13.30 5.57
CA ALA A 96 -16.45 -12.63 4.74
C ALA A 96 -16.13 -12.73 3.23
N ASP A 97 -14.85 -12.79 2.87
CA ASP A 97 -14.36 -12.90 1.49
C ASP A 97 -13.30 -14.02 1.40
N PRO A 98 -13.74 -15.28 1.28
CA PRO A 98 -12.84 -16.43 1.20
C PRO A 98 -12.02 -16.49 -0.10
N ASP A 99 -12.42 -15.75 -1.13
CA ASP A 99 -11.75 -15.67 -2.43
C ASP A 99 -10.76 -14.48 -2.52
N ALA A 100 -10.57 -13.76 -1.42
CA ALA A 100 -9.62 -12.66 -1.35
C ALA A 100 -8.23 -13.08 -1.82
N GLY A 101 -7.66 -12.35 -2.76
CA GLY A 101 -6.28 -12.55 -3.23
C GLY A 101 -5.30 -11.57 -2.57
N ARG A 102 -5.81 -10.50 -1.97
CA ARG A 102 -5.04 -9.41 -1.37
C ARG A 102 -5.83 -8.75 -0.25
N ILE A 103 -5.10 -8.35 0.80
CA ILE A 103 -5.64 -7.57 1.93
C ILE A 103 -4.85 -6.28 2.04
N ARG A 104 -5.54 -5.14 2.17
CA ARG A 104 -4.94 -3.87 2.53
C ARG A 104 -5.39 -3.49 3.94
N ILE A 105 -4.42 -3.22 4.82
CA ILE A 105 -4.62 -2.67 6.15
C ILE A 105 -4.24 -1.19 6.09
N THR A 106 -5.11 -0.29 6.50
CA THR A 106 -4.82 1.15 6.61
C THR A 106 -5.14 1.61 8.03
N TRP A 107 -4.22 2.33 8.63
CA TRP A 107 -4.37 2.98 9.93
C TRP A 107 -4.10 4.47 9.79
N SER A 108 -5.06 5.30 10.17
CA SER A 108 -4.93 6.76 10.14
C SER A 108 -5.02 7.35 11.55
N SER A 109 -4.58 8.60 11.70
CA SER A 109 -4.73 9.34 12.95
C SER A 109 -6.19 9.69 13.27
N GLY A 110 -7.15 9.31 12.40
CA GLY A 110 -8.57 9.56 12.58
C GLY A 110 -9.01 10.98 12.20
N PRO A 111 -10.26 11.35 12.53
CA PRO A 111 -10.79 12.68 12.25
C PRO A 111 -10.04 13.77 13.01
N GLY A 112 -9.74 14.86 12.32
CA GLY A 112 -9.02 16.00 12.88
C GLY A 112 -9.39 17.32 12.17
N PRO A 113 -8.72 18.43 12.51
CA PRO A 113 -8.93 19.71 11.87
C PRO A 113 -8.45 19.71 10.40
N LEU A 114 -8.96 20.66 9.59
CA LEU A 114 -8.50 20.87 8.20
C LEU A 114 -7.11 21.55 8.14
N SER A 115 -6.18 21.06 8.94
CA SER A 115 -4.81 21.58 9.05
C SER A 115 -3.86 20.40 9.35
N SER A 116 -2.57 20.67 9.50
CA SER A 116 -1.58 19.63 9.83
C SER A 116 -1.60 19.17 11.29
N GLY A 117 -2.39 19.78 12.17
CA GLY A 117 -2.53 19.36 13.56
C GLY A 117 -3.49 18.18 13.67
N ARG A 118 -3.10 17.13 14.41
CA ARG A 118 -3.96 15.96 14.67
C ARG A 118 -5.08 16.30 15.64
N GLY A 119 -6.21 15.60 15.51
CA GLY A 119 -7.27 15.60 16.52
C GLY A 119 -6.94 14.69 17.69
N ASP A 120 -7.72 14.79 18.77
CA ASP A 120 -7.61 13.94 19.97
C ASP A 120 -8.51 12.69 19.90
N GLY A 121 -9.12 12.45 18.74
CA GLY A 121 -10.02 11.31 18.51
C GLY A 121 -9.28 10.00 18.27
N PRO A 122 -9.99 8.87 18.31
CA PRO A 122 -9.42 7.58 17.99
C PRO A 122 -9.02 7.50 16.50
N GLY A 123 -7.96 6.78 16.21
CA GLY A 123 -7.56 6.47 14.84
C GLY A 123 -8.61 5.64 14.09
N THR A 124 -8.54 5.67 12.77
CA THR A 124 -9.41 4.88 11.89
C THR A 124 -8.66 3.65 11.37
N LEU A 125 -9.18 2.47 11.68
CA LEU A 125 -8.69 1.21 11.12
C LEU A 125 -9.59 0.76 9.97
N ILE A 126 -8.96 0.50 8.83
CA ILE A 126 -9.62 -0.04 7.64
C ILE A 126 -8.86 -1.30 7.21
N VAL A 127 -9.59 -2.39 6.98
CA VAL A 127 -9.05 -3.61 6.38
C VAL A 127 -9.93 -3.96 5.18
N ALA A 128 -9.36 -3.92 3.99
CA ALA A 128 -10.08 -4.15 2.75
C ALA A 128 -9.48 -5.34 1.97
N THR A 129 -10.34 -6.12 1.34
CA THR A 129 -9.94 -7.21 0.45
C THR A 129 -10.07 -6.81 -1.01
N SER A 130 -9.38 -7.53 -1.87
CA SER A 130 -9.56 -7.49 -3.32
C SER A 130 -9.01 -8.76 -3.96
N SER A 131 -9.35 -9.00 -5.21
CA SER A 131 -8.73 -10.04 -6.03
C SER A 131 -7.20 -9.88 -6.11
N ALA A 132 -6.50 -10.97 -6.35
CA ALA A 132 -5.06 -10.94 -6.64
C ALA A 132 -4.81 -10.21 -7.96
N ASN A 133 -3.75 -9.40 -8.01
CA ASN A 133 -3.27 -8.88 -9.29
C ASN A 133 -2.74 -10.03 -10.14
N VAL A 134 -3.17 -10.08 -11.39
CA VAL A 134 -2.55 -10.95 -12.41
C VAL A 134 -1.47 -10.12 -13.10
N TRP A 135 -0.22 -10.45 -12.82
CA TRP A 135 0.92 -9.77 -13.45
C TRP A 135 1.29 -10.47 -14.75
N PRO A 136 1.61 -9.72 -15.82
CA PRO A 136 2.21 -10.30 -17.01
C PRO A 136 3.60 -10.89 -16.67
N GLU A 137 4.06 -11.85 -17.47
CA GLU A 137 5.37 -12.48 -17.30
C GLU A 137 6.53 -11.47 -17.46
N SER A 138 6.31 -10.46 -18.29
CA SER A 138 7.26 -9.35 -18.51
C SER A 138 6.50 -8.08 -18.87
N GLY A 139 7.13 -6.95 -18.66
CA GLY A 139 6.57 -5.65 -19.04
C GLY A 139 7.62 -4.56 -19.10
N PRO A 140 7.37 -3.50 -19.89
CA PRO A 140 8.25 -2.35 -19.95
C PRO A 140 8.15 -1.52 -18.68
N VAL A 141 9.28 -0.96 -18.24
CA VAL A 141 9.38 -0.06 -17.10
C VAL A 141 9.87 1.33 -17.55
N HIS A 142 9.38 2.36 -16.90
CA HIS A 142 9.78 3.75 -17.12
C HIS A 142 10.69 4.22 -15.99
N ILE A 143 11.80 4.87 -16.32
CA ILE A 143 12.60 5.53 -15.28
C ILE A 143 11.98 6.90 -15.01
N SER A 144 11.49 7.07 -13.77
CA SER A 144 10.85 8.32 -13.35
C SER A 144 11.81 9.50 -13.45
N ARG A 145 11.33 10.64 -13.95
CA ARG A 145 12.08 11.91 -13.91
C ARG A 145 12.13 12.54 -12.53
N TRP A 146 11.23 12.14 -11.64
CA TRP A 146 11.25 12.57 -10.23
C TRP A 146 12.10 11.63 -9.41
N THR A 147 12.92 12.19 -8.56
CA THR A 147 13.80 11.43 -7.66
C THR A 147 13.20 11.26 -6.29
N ARG A 148 13.47 10.13 -5.65
CA ARG A 148 13.25 9.97 -4.21
C ARG A 148 14.23 10.82 -3.44
N ASN A 149 13.72 11.54 -2.46
CA ASN A 149 14.59 12.23 -1.50
C ASN A 149 14.89 11.26 -0.34
N GLU A 150 16.03 10.60 -0.39
CA GLU A 150 16.51 9.66 0.63
C GLU A 150 16.79 10.31 2.00
N ASN A 151 16.73 11.65 2.07
CA ASN A 151 16.86 12.42 3.31
C ASN A 151 15.50 12.99 3.78
N GLY A 152 14.40 12.58 3.15
CA GLY A 152 13.06 13.03 3.50
C GLY A 152 12.55 12.41 4.81
N PRO A 153 11.62 13.07 5.52
CA PRO A 153 11.11 12.59 6.80
C PRO A 153 10.26 11.31 6.69
N LEU A 154 9.84 10.91 5.49
CA LEU A 154 9.01 9.73 5.26
C LEU A 154 9.80 8.52 4.76
N VAL A 155 11.13 8.65 4.64
CA VAL A 155 12.00 7.56 4.18
C VAL A 155 11.92 6.37 5.14
N GLY A 156 11.73 5.16 4.58
CA GLY A 156 11.57 3.94 5.36
C GLY A 156 10.18 3.74 5.97
N LEU A 157 9.25 4.68 5.78
CA LEU A 157 7.88 4.60 6.28
C LEU A 157 6.89 4.30 5.15
N LYS A 158 5.94 3.39 5.42
CA LYS A 158 4.89 3.05 4.46
C LYS A 158 3.61 3.83 4.76
N THR A 159 3.55 5.07 4.25
CA THR A 159 2.50 6.04 4.56
C THR A 159 1.43 6.13 3.48
N THR A 160 0.28 6.75 3.78
CA THR A 160 -0.77 7.05 2.80
C THR A 160 -0.44 8.25 1.91
N SER A 161 0.64 8.99 2.19
CA SER A 161 1.15 10.10 1.36
C SER A 161 1.82 9.58 0.07
N TYR A 162 1.02 9.00 -0.82
CA TYR A 162 1.48 8.23 -2.00
C TYR A 162 1.36 9.00 -3.32
N ALA A 163 1.16 10.31 -3.28
CA ALA A 163 0.92 11.13 -4.47
C ALA A 163 2.09 11.08 -5.48
N GLU A 164 3.34 11.05 -5.02
CA GLU A 164 4.52 10.91 -5.89
C GLU A 164 4.50 9.59 -6.67
N ASN A 165 4.14 8.49 -6.01
CA ASN A 165 4.02 7.17 -6.64
C ASN A 165 2.91 7.15 -7.70
N VAL A 166 1.76 7.79 -7.41
CA VAL A 166 0.65 7.91 -8.35
C VAL A 166 1.05 8.70 -9.58
N LEU A 167 1.75 9.82 -9.40
CA LEU A 167 2.23 10.65 -10.52
C LEU A 167 3.24 9.88 -11.40
N ALA A 168 4.19 9.18 -10.78
CA ALA A 168 5.19 8.42 -11.52
C ALA A 168 4.58 7.26 -12.30
N LEU A 169 3.63 6.52 -11.71
CA LEU A 169 2.92 5.46 -12.39
C LEU A 169 2.06 6.00 -13.55
N ALA A 170 1.36 7.12 -13.34
CA ALA A 170 0.59 7.77 -14.40
C ALA A 170 1.47 8.26 -15.56
N GLU A 171 2.71 8.68 -15.29
CA GLU A 171 3.68 9.01 -16.35
C GLU A 171 4.15 7.75 -17.08
N ALA A 172 4.47 6.68 -16.36
CA ALA A 172 4.84 5.39 -16.96
C ALA A 172 3.76 4.90 -17.94
N HIS A 173 2.48 4.96 -17.53
CA HIS A 173 1.36 4.57 -18.39
C HIS A 173 1.28 5.43 -19.68
N ARG A 174 1.61 6.74 -19.62
CA ARG A 174 1.68 7.58 -20.83
C ARG A 174 2.81 7.21 -21.79
N HIS A 175 3.79 6.45 -21.31
CA HIS A 175 4.89 5.88 -22.08
C HIS A 175 4.71 4.38 -22.38
N ASP A 176 3.48 3.88 -22.30
CA ASP A 176 3.13 2.46 -22.50
C ASP A 176 3.93 1.50 -21.60
N CYS A 177 4.36 1.98 -20.42
CA CYS A 177 5.05 1.19 -19.40
C CYS A 177 4.09 0.79 -18.27
N THR A 178 4.33 -0.38 -17.68
CA THR A 178 3.45 -0.94 -16.63
C THR A 178 3.88 -0.55 -15.21
N GLU A 179 5.12 -0.05 -15.06
CA GLU A 179 5.69 0.37 -13.77
C GLU A 179 6.70 1.52 -14.00
N ALA A 180 6.89 2.39 -13.00
CA ALA A 180 7.98 3.34 -12.96
C ALA A 180 8.99 2.98 -11.87
N LEU A 181 10.27 3.15 -12.18
CA LEU A 181 11.37 2.99 -11.23
C LEU A 181 11.91 4.37 -10.82
N PHE A 182 12.08 4.55 -9.52
CA PHE A 182 12.69 5.76 -8.98
C PHE A 182 14.21 5.61 -8.83
N THR A 183 14.89 6.72 -9.01
CA THR A 183 16.26 6.92 -8.52
C THR A 183 16.25 7.92 -7.36
N ASN A 184 17.28 7.92 -6.53
CA ASN A 184 17.45 8.91 -5.49
C ASN A 184 18.18 10.17 -6.00
N THR A 185 18.46 11.14 -5.12
CA THR A 185 19.13 12.39 -5.49
C THR A 185 20.58 12.20 -5.96
N ALA A 186 21.20 11.06 -5.62
CA ALA A 186 22.51 10.66 -6.14
C ALA A 186 22.43 9.87 -7.49
N GLY A 187 21.23 9.68 -8.04
CA GLY A 187 21.01 8.91 -9.27
C GLY A 187 21.07 7.39 -9.10
N LEU A 188 21.07 6.89 -7.86
CA LEU A 188 21.07 5.45 -7.58
C LEU A 188 19.64 4.91 -7.62
N LEU A 189 19.49 3.67 -8.13
CA LEU A 189 18.21 2.98 -8.18
C LEU A 189 17.64 2.78 -6.77
N CYS A 190 16.33 3.02 -6.62
CA CYS A 190 15.57 2.82 -5.37
C CYS A 190 14.60 1.67 -5.49
N GLU A 191 13.39 1.94 -5.95
CA GLU A 191 12.27 1.02 -5.99
C GLU A 191 11.28 1.38 -7.11
N GLY A 192 10.24 0.57 -7.31
CA GLY A 192 9.09 0.93 -8.14
C GLY A 192 8.06 1.77 -7.40
N THR A 193 6.95 2.11 -8.07
CA THR A 193 5.87 2.90 -7.45
C THR A 193 5.11 2.15 -6.37
N GLY A 194 5.06 0.84 -6.44
CA GLY A 194 4.43 -0.04 -5.45
C GLY A 194 5.11 -1.40 -5.37
N THR A 195 6.31 -1.51 -5.95
CA THR A 195 7.04 -2.76 -6.14
C THR A 195 8.51 -2.61 -5.71
N ASN A 196 9.10 -3.72 -5.26
CA ASN A 196 10.56 -3.80 -5.08
C ASN A 196 11.21 -4.14 -6.43
N VAL A 197 12.48 -3.77 -6.58
CA VAL A 197 13.29 -4.12 -7.74
C VAL A 197 14.44 -5.02 -7.34
N PHE A 198 14.65 -6.07 -8.14
CA PHE A 198 15.78 -6.98 -8.01
C PHE A 198 16.48 -7.08 -9.37
N LEU A 199 17.79 -7.01 -9.35
CA LEU A 199 18.63 -7.13 -10.54
C LEU A 199 19.43 -8.44 -10.45
N VAL A 200 19.65 -9.06 -11.61
CA VAL A 200 20.61 -10.17 -11.70
C VAL A 200 21.82 -9.65 -12.45
N VAL A 201 22.95 -9.52 -11.77
CA VAL A 201 24.21 -9.02 -12.33
C VAL A 201 25.28 -10.10 -12.10
N ASP A 202 25.86 -10.60 -13.16
CA ASP A 202 26.88 -11.67 -13.12
C ASP A 202 26.43 -12.89 -12.28
N GLY A 203 25.15 -13.25 -12.37
CA GLY A 203 24.56 -14.38 -11.63
C GLY A 203 24.23 -14.11 -10.16
N LEU A 204 24.45 -12.89 -9.68
CA LEU A 204 24.11 -12.47 -8.33
C LEU A 204 22.81 -11.66 -8.32
N VAL A 205 21.93 -11.98 -7.38
CA VAL A 205 20.71 -11.19 -7.14
C VAL A 205 21.05 -10.01 -6.23
N ALA A 206 20.79 -8.81 -6.70
CA ALA A 206 21.00 -7.57 -5.96
C ALA A 206 19.70 -6.76 -5.88
N THR A 207 19.52 -6.02 -4.79
CA THR A 207 18.42 -5.05 -4.60
C THR A 207 18.98 -3.80 -3.95
N PRO A 208 18.40 -2.62 -4.19
CA PRO A 208 18.81 -1.39 -3.53
C PRO A 208 18.73 -1.53 -2.00
N PRO A 209 19.69 -0.97 -1.25
CA PRO A 209 19.62 -0.96 0.20
C PRO A 209 18.51 -0.01 0.69
N LEU A 210 17.99 -0.22 1.91
CA LEU A 210 16.94 0.61 2.49
C LEU A 210 17.33 2.10 2.58
N ALA A 211 18.63 2.41 2.65
CA ALA A 211 19.12 3.78 2.67
C ALA A 211 19.07 4.49 1.30
N SER A 212 18.62 3.81 0.25
CA SER A 212 18.50 4.43 -1.08
C SER A 212 17.23 5.29 -1.24
N GLY A 213 16.27 5.18 -0.32
CA GLY A 213 15.04 5.97 -0.34
C GLY A 213 13.78 5.12 -0.37
#